data_1222fa145166869bb694c8f8817154b3
#
_entry.id   1222fa145166869bb694c8f8817154b3
#
_cell.length_a   1.000
_cell.length_b   1.000
_cell.length_c   1.000
_cell.angle_alpha   90.00
_cell.angle_beta   90.00
_cell.angle_gamma   90.00
#
_symmetry.space_group_name_H-M   'P 1'
#
loop_
_entity.id
_entity.type
_entity.pdbx_description
1 polymer ?
#
loop_
_entity_poly.entity_id
_entity_poly.type
_entity_poly.pdbx_seq_one_letter_code
_entity_poly.pdbx_strand_id
1 'polypeptide(L)'
;NRRDNLVRWFAWSLKYKDCDPAVWLTNYLNDRYEHNEEQKIWFCWLYGNTYQLPTAWILMNEFPDFELATVSRMMDWNTKNYLRLRYQTDTKWNKGHLPKMFASYQKFVGEKTQKEKIESYYGDNESQSFDNLWMGVKDDLYKFGRYSTWFYLQHLKHTCDIKIDPTSMMLNDY
;
A
#
# COMPACT_ATOMS: atom_id res chain seq x y z
N ASN A 1 -26.73 -22.40 3.90
CA ASN A 1 -25.70 -22.91 2.97
C ASN A 1 -24.63 -21.85 2.76
N ARG A 2 -23.56 -22.12 1.96
CA ARG A 2 -22.47 -21.15 1.73
C ARG A 2 -22.95 -19.85 1.10
N ARG A 3 -23.91 -19.93 0.16
CA ARG A 3 -24.48 -18.77 -0.52
C ARG A 3 -25.20 -17.85 0.46
N ASP A 4 -26.02 -18.41 1.34
CA ASP A 4 -26.78 -17.63 2.33
C ASP A 4 -25.84 -16.97 3.34
N ASN A 5 -24.78 -17.66 3.75
CA ASN A 5 -23.76 -17.11 4.64
C ASN A 5 -23.00 -15.97 3.98
N LEU A 6 -22.65 -16.10 2.68
CA LEU A 6 -21.99 -15.04 1.91
C LEU A 6 -22.87 -13.79 1.83
N VAL A 7 -24.17 -13.95 1.50
CA VAL A 7 -25.11 -12.83 1.41
C VAL A 7 -25.28 -12.14 2.77
N ARG A 8 -25.39 -12.90 3.84
CA ARG A 8 -25.49 -12.35 5.21
C ARG A 8 -24.24 -11.61 5.61
N TRP A 9 -23.06 -12.19 5.35
CA TRP A 9 -21.78 -11.54 5.63
C TRP A 9 -21.63 -10.24 4.81
N PHE A 10 -21.96 -10.28 3.54
CA PHE A 10 -21.90 -9.10 2.68
C PHE A 10 -22.81 -7.97 3.16
N ALA A 11 -24.06 -8.31 3.50
CA ALA A 11 -25.00 -7.34 4.06
C ALA A 11 -24.52 -6.76 5.40
N TRP A 12 -23.88 -7.59 6.25
CA TRP A 12 -23.29 -7.16 7.50
C TRP A 12 -22.10 -6.21 7.24
N SER A 13 -21.19 -6.59 6.34
CA SER A 13 -20.03 -5.77 5.98
C SER A 13 -20.44 -4.40 5.45
N LEU A 14 -21.46 -4.32 4.58
CA LEU A 14 -22.00 -3.07 4.09
C LEU A 14 -22.60 -2.22 5.24
N LYS A 15 -23.37 -2.84 6.13
CA LYS A 15 -24.02 -2.17 7.25
C LYS A 15 -23.01 -1.56 8.22
N TYR A 16 -21.94 -2.29 8.52
CA TYR A 16 -20.95 -1.89 9.52
C TYR A 16 -19.70 -1.26 8.90
N LYS A 17 -19.69 -1.06 7.58
CA LYS A 17 -18.54 -0.51 6.83
C LYS A 17 -17.26 -1.29 7.15
N ASP A 18 -17.40 -2.63 7.18
CA ASP A 18 -16.30 -3.53 7.51
C ASP A 18 -15.21 -3.44 6.44
N CYS A 19 -13.97 -3.36 6.88
CA CYS A 19 -12.80 -3.27 6.01
C CYS A 19 -12.03 -4.60 6.01
N ASP A 20 -11.08 -4.73 5.09
CA ASP A 20 -10.10 -5.82 5.10
C ASP A 20 -9.42 -5.89 6.49
N PRO A 21 -9.30 -7.09 7.09
CA PRO A 21 -8.63 -7.25 8.39
C PRO A 21 -7.23 -6.65 8.44
N ALA A 22 -6.51 -6.58 7.32
CA ALA A 22 -5.21 -5.94 7.25
C ALA A 22 -5.29 -4.42 7.49
N VAL A 23 -6.36 -3.76 7.08
CA VAL A 23 -6.60 -2.33 7.37
C VAL A 23 -6.73 -2.11 8.89
N TRP A 24 -7.53 -2.93 9.55
CA TRP A 24 -7.69 -2.87 11.01
C TRP A 24 -6.36 -3.03 11.75
N LEU A 25 -5.58 -4.02 11.34
CA LEU A 25 -4.30 -4.30 11.99
C LEU A 25 -3.25 -3.23 11.67
N THR A 26 -3.26 -2.69 10.46
CA THR A 26 -2.39 -1.55 10.09
C THR A 26 -2.73 -0.32 10.93
N ASN A 27 -4.01 -0.01 11.12
CA ASN A 27 -4.44 1.10 11.97
C ASN A 27 -4.03 0.88 13.42
N TYR A 28 -4.27 -0.31 13.96
CA TYR A 28 -3.83 -0.65 15.32
C TYR A 28 -2.31 -0.46 15.50
N LEU A 29 -1.49 -0.92 14.55
CA LEU A 29 -0.04 -0.75 14.64
C LEU A 29 0.37 0.72 14.53
N ASN A 30 -0.24 1.48 13.62
CA ASN A 30 0.03 2.92 13.49
C ASN A 30 -0.29 3.69 14.78
N ASP A 31 -1.43 3.39 15.40
CA ASP A 31 -1.85 4.05 16.66
C ASP A 31 -0.97 3.60 17.82
N ARG A 32 -0.67 2.30 17.92
CA ARG A 32 0.13 1.73 19.00
C ARG A 32 1.56 2.27 19.05
N TYR A 33 2.13 2.58 17.88
CA TYR A 33 3.50 3.09 17.74
C TYR A 33 3.55 4.58 17.39
N GLU A 34 2.41 5.26 17.45
CA GLU A 34 2.29 6.71 17.26
C GLU A 34 2.93 7.21 15.96
N HIS A 35 2.74 6.45 14.88
CA HIS A 35 3.29 6.80 13.57
C HIS A 35 2.72 8.13 13.08
N ASN A 36 3.58 9.00 12.60
CA ASN A 36 3.18 10.23 11.94
C ASN A 36 2.57 9.94 10.54
N GLU A 37 2.05 10.95 9.87
CA GLU A 37 1.33 10.82 8.61
C GLU A 37 2.20 10.23 7.49
N GLU A 38 3.45 10.67 7.35
CA GLU A 38 4.40 10.14 6.36
C GLU A 38 4.74 8.67 6.64
N GLN A 39 4.91 8.30 7.90
CA GLN A 39 5.14 6.91 8.30
C GLN A 39 3.92 6.02 8.03
N LYS A 40 2.70 6.52 8.21
CA LYS A 40 1.47 5.79 7.84
C LYS A 40 1.40 5.54 6.34
N ILE A 41 1.69 6.54 5.53
CA ILE A 41 1.72 6.42 4.06
C ILE A 41 2.80 5.42 3.62
N TRP A 42 3.98 5.53 4.22
CA TRP A 42 5.09 4.60 3.98
C TRP A 42 4.71 3.15 4.32
N PHE A 43 4.06 2.93 5.45
CA PHE A 43 3.59 1.60 5.85
C PHE A 43 2.53 1.04 4.87
N CYS A 44 1.61 1.88 4.38
CA CYS A 44 0.65 1.50 3.35
C CYS A 44 1.35 1.05 2.06
N TRP A 45 2.41 1.75 1.64
CA TRP A 45 3.19 1.36 0.47
C TRP A 45 3.94 0.03 0.69
N LEU A 46 4.55 -0.16 1.84
CA LEU A 46 5.22 -1.42 2.20
C LEU A 46 4.24 -2.61 2.16
N TYR A 47 3.02 -2.42 2.69
CA TYR A 47 2.01 -3.47 2.64
C TYR A 47 1.50 -3.71 1.21
N GLY A 48 1.23 -2.69 0.43
CA GLY A 48 0.84 -2.79 -0.98
C GLY A 48 1.86 -3.53 -1.85
N ASN A 49 3.12 -3.56 -1.43
CA ASN A 49 4.17 -4.33 -2.08
C ASN A 49 4.24 -5.77 -1.62
N THR A 50 4.11 -6.03 -0.32
CA THR A 50 4.39 -7.34 0.27
C THR A 50 3.17 -8.24 0.30
N TYR A 51 1.97 -7.68 0.40
CA TYR A 51 0.70 -8.36 0.71
C TYR A 51 0.77 -9.23 1.98
N GLN A 52 1.82 -9.05 2.77
CA GLN A 52 2.06 -9.78 4.01
C GLN A 52 2.36 -8.78 5.11
N LEU A 53 1.39 -8.54 5.97
CA LEU A 53 1.53 -7.55 7.01
C LEU A 53 2.73 -7.80 7.95
N PRO A 54 3.06 -9.05 8.35
CA PRO A 54 4.27 -9.29 9.13
C PRO A 54 5.55 -8.85 8.42
N THR A 55 5.65 -9.06 7.11
CA THR A 55 6.80 -8.61 6.32
C THR A 55 6.85 -7.09 6.19
N ALA A 56 5.71 -6.46 5.91
CA ALA A 56 5.60 -5.00 5.88
C ALA A 56 5.99 -4.38 7.22
N TRP A 57 5.55 -4.99 8.32
CA TRP A 57 5.89 -4.56 9.67
C TRP A 57 7.40 -4.69 9.98
N ILE A 58 8.04 -5.79 9.58
CA ILE A 58 9.48 -5.94 9.73
C ILE A 58 10.23 -4.86 8.94
N LEU A 59 9.79 -4.59 7.70
CA LEU A 59 10.36 -3.53 6.87
C LEU A 59 10.15 -2.14 7.49
N MET A 60 8.97 -1.89 8.05
CA MET A 60 8.67 -0.63 8.74
C MET A 60 9.56 -0.41 9.97
N ASN A 61 9.82 -1.46 10.76
CA ASN A 61 10.73 -1.37 11.91
C ASN A 61 12.19 -1.16 11.51
N GLU A 62 12.63 -1.74 10.40
CA GLU A 62 14.01 -1.58 9.90
C GLU A 62 14.21 -0.23 9.21
N PHE A 63 13.17 0.25 8.52
CA PHE A 63 13.16 1.50 7.76
C PHE A 63 11.93 2.32 8.14
N PRO A 64 11.88 2.91 9.35
CA PRO A 64 10.70 3.61 9.85
C PRO A 64 10.40 4.90 9.08
N ASP A 65 11.44 5.51 8.51
CA ASP A 65 11.32 6.77 7.79
C ASP A 65 11.70 6.57 6.31
N PHE A 66 10.77 6.89 5.43
CA PHE A 66 10.96 6.79 3.98
C PHE A 66 12.21 7.55 3.51
N GLU A 67 12.43 8.75 4.03
CA GLU A 67 13.56 9.62 3.66
C GLU A 67 14.93 9.04 4.02
N LEU A 68 15.00 8.26 5.10
CA LEU A 68 16.23 7.59 5.55
C LEU A 68 16.47 6.24 4.88
N ALA A 69 15.46 5.69 4.24
CA ALA A 69 15.56 4.44 3.49
C ALA A 69 16.23 4.70 2.14
N THR A 70 17.51 4.40 2.00
CA THR A 70 18.19 4.48 0.71
C THR A 70 18.14 3.15 -0.03
N VAL A 71 18.20 3.20 -1.37
CA VAL A 71 18.23 1.98 -2.21
C VAL A 71 19.37 1.06 -1.79
N SER A 72 20.55 1.60 -1.48
CA SER A 72 21.70 0.81 -1.03
C SER A 72 21.41 0.08 0.29
N ARG A 73 20.89 0.78 1.30
CA ARG A 73 20.53 0.18 2.59
C ARG A 73 19.48 -0.93 2.43
N MET A 74 18.45 -0.66 1.61
CA MET A 74 17.41 -1.65 1.32
C MET A 74 17.98 -2.87 0.60
N MET A 75 18.93 -2.70 -0.33
CA MET A 75 19.62 -3.81 -1.02
C MET A 75 20.44 -4.67 -0.06
N ASP A 76 21.26 -4.04 0.75
CA ASP A 76 22.13 -4.74 1.70
C ASP A 76 21.31 -5.54 2.71
N TRP A 77 20.27 -4.93 3.24
CA TRP A 77 19.36 -5.57 4.18
C TRP A 77 18.59 -6.73 3.52
N ASN A 78 18.01 -6.51 2.35
CA ASN A 78 17.25 -7.52 1.62
C ASN A 78 18.12 -8.73 1.27
N THR A 79 19.36 -8.52 0.85
CA THR A 79 20.31 -9.62 0.55
C THR A 79 20.54 -10.53 1.75
N LYS A 80 20.60 -9.95 2.95
CA LYS A 80 20.82 -10.69 4.21
C LYS A 80 19.56 -11.37 4.75
N ASN A 81 18.39 -10.80 4.48
CA ASN A 81 17.15 -11.18 5.16
C ASN A 81 16.08 -11.80 4.25
N TYR A 82 16.27 -11.77 2.93
CA TYR A 82 15.27 -12.21 1.96
C TYR A 82 14.66 -13.58 2.25
N LEU A 83 15.46 -14.58 2.60
CA LEU A 83 14.98 -15.94 2.88
C LEU A 83 14.25 -16.08 4.22
N ARG A 84 14.27 -15.05 5.06
CA ARG A 84 13.61 -15.04 6.37
C ARG A 84 12.22 -14.41 6.31
N LEU A 85 11.87 -13.80 5.19
CA LEU A 85 10.62 -13.08 4.99
C LEU A 85 9.65 -13.91 4.16
N ARG A 86 8.37 -13.66 4.36
CA ARG A 86 7.30 -14.24 3.57
C ARG A 86 6.69 -13.19 2.67
N TYR A 87 6.45 -13.58 1.43
CA TYR A 87 5.78 -12.76 0.43
C TYR A 87 4.66 -13.57 -0.21
N GLN A 88 3.59 -12.93 -0.61
CA GLN A 88 2.43 -13.64 -1.13
C GLN A 88 2.61 -14.11 -2.57
N THR A 89 3.48 -13.49 -3.33
CA THR A 89 3.77 -13.89 -4.71
C THR A 89 5.27 -13.94 -4.98
N ASP A 90 5.75 -15.07 -5.45
CA ASP A 90 7.16 -15.29 -5.79
C ASP A 90 7.68 -14.40 -6.92
N THR A 91 6.76 -13.94 -7.79
CA THR A 91 7.12 -13.11 -8.95
C THR A 91 7.51 -11.68 -8.60
N LYS A 92 7.01 -11.16 -7.47
CA LYS A 92 7.28 -9.78 -7.06
C LYS A 92 8.57 -9.65 -6.26
N TRP A 93 8.90 -10.65 -5.50
CA TRP A 93 9.89 -10.60 -4.42
C TRP A 93 11.04 -11.58 -4.62
N ASN A 94 11.69 -11.51 -5.76
CA ASN A 94 13.03 -12.05 -5.84
C ASN A 94 14.04 -10.97 -5.38
N LYS A 95 15.26 -11.40 -5.05
CA LYS A 95 16.34 -10.54 -4.53
C LYS A 95 16.59 -9.25 -5.32
N GLY A 96 16.21 -9.19 -6.60
CA GLY A 96 16.45 -8.06 -7.47
C GLY A 96 15.30 -7.06 -7.57
N HIS A 97 14.10 -7.37 -7.06
CA HIS A 97 12.92 -6.53 -7.28
C HIS A 97 12.68 -5.49 -6.20
N LEU A 98 12.87 -5.82 -4.92
CA LEU A 98 12.63 -4.87 -3.83
C LEU A 98 13.39 -3.55 -4.03
N PRO A 99 14.70 -3.55 -4.33
CA PRO A 99 15.42 -2.30 -4.55
C PRO A 99 14.88 -1.49 -5.73
N LYS A 100 14.45 -2.16 -6.81
CA LYS A 100 13.87 -1.50 -7.98
C LYS A 100 12.50 -0.92 -7.68
N MET A 101 11.69 -1.62 -6.88
CA MET A 101 10.39 -1.13 -6.43
C MET A 101 10.58 0.12 -5.58
N PHE A 102 11.50 0.07 -4.64
CA PHE A 102 11.82 1.21 -3.78
C PHE A 102 12.37 2.40 -4.59
N ALA A 103 13.31 2.17 -5.52
CA ALA A 103 13.82 3.22 -6.38
C ALA A 103 12.72 3.87 -7.23
N SER A 104 11.74 3.07 -7.73
CA SER A 104 10.61 3.63 -8.45
C SER A 104 9.70 4.47 -7.56
N TYR A 105 9.53 4.09 -6.30
CA TYR A 105 8.75 4.88 -5.33
C TYR A 105 9.45 6.19 -4.97
N GLN A 106 10.76 6.17 -4.75
CA GLN A 106 11.53 7.40 -4.55
C GLN A 106 11.40 8.35 -5.74
N LYS A 107 11.50 7.81 -6.97
CA LYS A 107 11.28 8.60 -8.18
C LYS A 107 9.85 9.15 -8.28
N PHE A 108 8.85 8.35 -7.90
CA PHE A 108 7.45 8.75 -7.87
C PHE A 108 7.20 9.90 -6.89
N VAL A 109 7.71 9.81 -5.67
CA VAL A 109 7.61 10.87 -4.66
C VAL A 109 8.37 12.12 -5.10
N GLY A 110 9.59 11.95 -5.64
CA GLY A 110 10.44 13.03 -6.10
C GLY A 110 10.94 13.92 -4.95
N GLU A 111 10.85 15.23 -5.13
CA GLU A 111 11.25 16.23 -4.13
C GLU A 111 10.14 16.61 -3.13
N LYS A 112 8.96 16.01 -3.28
CA LYS A 112 7.80 16.24 -2.41
C LYS A 112 7.82 15.30 -1.20
N THR A 113 6.99 15.60 -0.20
CA THR A 113 6.60 14.59 0.77
C THR A 113 5.70 13.55 0.10
N GLN A 114 5.56 12.36 0.70
CA GLN A 114 4.67 11.33 0.17
C GLN A 114 3.23 11.83 0.10
N LYS A 115 2.78 12.55 1.13
CA LYS A 115 1.46 13.15 1.18
C LYS A 115 1.25 14.17 0.06
N GLU A 116 2.14 15.14 -0.09
CA GLU A 116 2.06 16.14 -1.16
C GLU A 116 2.04 15.51 -2.56
N LYS A 117 2.81 14.43 -2.76
CA LYS A 117 2.78 13.69 -4.02
C LYS A 117 1.41 13.05 -4.26
N ILE A 118 0.83 12.40 -3.28
CA ILE A 118 -0.50 11.79 -3.37
C ILE A 118 -1.56 12.87 -3.62
N GLU A 119 -1.56 13.93 -2.85
CA GLU A 119 -2.51 15.04 -2.98
C GLU A 119 -2.40 15.78 -4.32
N SER A 120 -1.23 15.73 -4.98
CA SER A 120 -1.07 16.29 -6.32
C SER A 120 -1.90 15.59 -7.40
N TYR A 121 -2.51 14.44 -7.10
CA TYR A 121 -3.46 13.73 -7.95
C TYR A 121 -4.93 14.07 -7.66
N TYR A 122 -5.22 14.91 -6.67
CA TYR A 122 -6.59 15.28 -6.37
C TYR A 122 -7.24 15.98 -7.56
N GLY A 123 -8.46 15.56 -7.87
CA GLY A 123 -9.34 16.13 -8.86
C GLY A 123 -10.54 16.85 -8.22
N ASP A 124 -11.56 17.09 -9.01
CA ASP A 124 -12.76 17.83 -8.56
C ASP A 124 -13.59 17.09 -7.48
N ASN A 125 -13.40 15.79 -7.36
CA ASN A 125 -14.07 14.95 -6.38
C ASN A 125 -13.22 13.71 -6.04
N GLU A 126 -13.66 12.94 -5.03
CA GLU A 126 -12.92 11.76 -4.54
C GLU A 126 -12.77 10.65 -5.60
N SER A 127 -13.76 10.50 -6.49
CA SER A 127 -13.68 9.49 -7.55
C SER A 127 -12.67 9.87 -8.62
N GLN A 128 -12.64 11.12 -9.04
CA GLN A 128 -11.62 11.58 -9.98
C GLN A 128 -10.23 11.53 -9.35
N SER A 129 -10.10 11.87 -8.08
CA SER A 129 -8.88 11.74 -7.32
C SER A 129 -8.38 10.29 -7.28
N PHE A 130 -9.32 9.34 -7.09
CA PHE A 130 -8.99 7.91 -7.15
C PHE A 130 -8.47 7.50 -8.53
N ASP A 131 -9.19 7.85 -9.60
CA ASP A 131 -8.81 7.49 -10.97
C ASP A 131 -7.45 8.09 -11.36
N ASN A 132 -7.21 9.35 -11.04
CA ASN A 132 -5.93 10.01 -11.30
C ASN A 132 -4.78 9.33 -10.55
N LEU A 133 -4.96 9.04 -9.25
CA LEU A 133 -3.94 8.39 -8.43
C LEU A 133 -3.73 6.93 -8.86
N TRP A 134 -4.79 6.22 -9.26
CA TRP A 134 -4.73 4.88 -9.80
C TRP A 134 -3.82 4.81 -11.02
N MET A 135 -4.05 5.69 -11.99
CA MET A 135 -3.23 5.76 -13.20
C MET A 135 -1.79 6.12 -12.87
N GLY A 136 -1.56 7.16 -12.08
CA GLY A 136 -0.22 7.60 -11.70
C GLY A 136 0.58 6.51 -10.97
N VAL A 137 -0.05 5.79 -10.04
CA VAL A 137 0.60 4.68 -9.32
C VAL A 137 0.95 3.52 -10.27
N LYS A 138 0.05 3.15 -11.19
CA LYS A 138 0.31 2.07 -12.16
C LYS A 138 1.40 2.42 -13.16
N ASP A 139 1.43 3.66 -13.63
CA ASP A 139 2.37 4.10 -14.66
C ASP A 139 3.78 4.30 -14.10
N ASP A 140 3.90 4.83 -12.89
CA ASP A 140 5.18 5.24 -12.32
C ASP A 140 5.83 4.18 -11.42
N LEU A 141 5.05 3.30 -10.78
CA LEU A 141 5.59 2.34 -9.82
C LEU A 141 5.95 0.99 -10.46
N TYR A 142 7.20 0.62 -10.33
CA TYR A 142 7.70 -0.66 -10.84
C TYR A 142 6.96 -1.85 -10.22
N LYS A 143 6.39 -2.70 -11.07
CA LYS A 143 5.59 -3.87 -10.68
C LYS A 143 4.33 -3.58 -9.84
N PHE A 144 3.81 -2.37 -9.89
CA PHE A 144 2.50 -2.05 -9.36
C PHE A 144 1.43 -2.31 -10.44
N GLY A 145 0.97 -3.54 -10.51
CA GLY A 145 -0.22 -3.89 -11.28
C GLY A 145 -1.49 -3.62 -10.47
N ARG A 146 -2.65 -3.95 -11.06
CA ARG A 146 -3.97 -3.74 -10.45
C ARG A 146 -4.06 -4.13 -8.96
N TYR A 147 -3.54 -5.29 -8.59
CA TYR A 147 -3.61 -5.79 -7.21
C TYR A 147 -2.87 -4.91 -6.21
N SER A 148 -1.62 -4.57 -6.52
CA SER A 148 -0.80 -3.71 -5.64
C SER A 148 -1.38 -2.33 -5.51
N THR A 149 -1.81 -1.76 -6.62
CA THR A 149 -2.44 -0.44 -6.65
C THR A 149 -3.69 -0.45 -5.80
N TRP A 150 -4.57 -1.45 -5.96
CA TRP A 150 -5.78 -1.57 -5.16
C TRP A 150 -5.48 -1.62 -3.65
N PHE A 151 -4.60 -2.52 -3.22
CA PHE A 151 -4.22 -2.63 -1.80
C PHE A 151 -3.59 -1.35 -1.26
N TYR A 152 -2.74 -0.71 -2.04
CA TYR A 152 -2.12 0.54 -1.62
C TYR A 152 -3.16 1.65 -1.45
N LEU A 153 -4.01 1.89 -2.45
CA LEU A 153 -5.03 2.93 -2.39
C LEU A 153 -6.08 2.66 -1.31
N GLN A 154 -6.49 1.40 -1.14
CA GLN A 154 -7.41 1.03 -0.07
C GLN A 154 -6.83 1.39 1.31
N HIS A 155 -5.54 1.09 1.56
CA HIS A 155 -4.89 1.45 2.81
C HIS A 155 -4.73 2.96 2.94
N LEU A 156 -4.34 3.67 1.90
CA LEU A 156 -4.30 5.15 1.92
C LEU A 156 -5.64 5.75 2.34
N LYS A 157 -6.74 5.28 1.76
CA LYS A 157 -8.10 5.73 2.10
C LYS A 157 -8.43 5.50 3.57
N HIS A 158 -8.22 4.27 4.06
CA HIS A 158 -8.73 3.85 5.36
C HIS A 158 -7.74 4.01 6.53
N THR A 159 -6.47 4.24 6.24
CA THR A 159 -5.40 4.40 7.24
C THR A 159 -4.89 5.83 7.31
N CYS A 160 -4.81 6.51 6.17
CA CYS A 160 -4.25 7.86 6.06
C CYS A 160 -5.31 8.93 5.76
N ASP A 161 -6.57 8.56 5.73
CA ASP A 161 -7.70 9.44 5.44
C ASP A 161 -7.57 10.24 4.11
N ILE A 162 -6.87 9.63 3.14
CA ILE A 162 -6.71 10.20 1.79
C ILE A 162 -8.08 10.24 1.11
N LYS A 163 -8.43 11.39 0.53
CA LYS A 163 -9.76 11.67 -0.05
C LYS A 163 -9.89 11.09 -1.45
N ILE A 164 -10.06 9.77 -1.50
CA ILE A 164 -10.26 9.00 -2.73
C ILE A 164 -11.41 8.01 -2.54
N ASP A 165 -12.22 7.80 -3.57
CA ASP A 165 -13.31 6.81 -3.54
C ASP A 165 -13.49 6.14 -4.91
N PRO A 166 -13.26 4.82 -5.03
CA PRO A 166 -13.38 4.13 -6.29
C PRO A 166 -14.84 4.05 -6.76
N THR A 167 -15.07 4.38 -8.04
CA THR A 167 -16.38 4.18 -8.68
C THR A 167 -16.62 2.74 -9.11
N SER A 168 -15.55 1.95 -9.23
CA SER A 168 -15.59 0.55 -9.66
C SER A 168 -14.48 -0.27 -9.02
N MET A 169 -14.57 -1.60 -9.12
CA MET A 169 -13.51 -2.53 -8.67
C MET A 169 -12.31 -2.60 -9.62
N MET A 170 -12.25 -1.79 -10.66
CA MET A 170 -11.20 -1.76 -11.68
C MET A 170 -10.90 -3.15 -12.28
N LEU A 171 -11.92 -4.00 -12.42
CA LEU A 171 -11.77 -5.39 -12.86
C LEU A 171 -11.33 -5.53 -14.33
N ASN A 172 -11.63 -4.52 -15.15
CA ASN A 172 -11.29 -4.48 -16.57
C ASN A 172 -9.98 -3.74 -16.86
N ASP A 173 -9.27 -3.33 -15.83
CA ASP A 173 -7.99 -2.65 -15.96
C ASP A 173 -6.86 -3.69 -15.96
N TYR A 174 -6.16 -3.84 -17.08
CA TYR A 174 -5.11 -4.83 -17.34
C TYR A 174 -3.73 -4.18 -17.39
#